data_2222d7def9e1f7aa50a786666b59b79e
#
_entry.id   2222d7def9e1f7aa50a786666b59b79e
#
_cell.length_a   1.000
_cell.length_b   1.000
_cell.length_c   1.000
_cell.angle_alpha   90.00
_cell.angle_beta   90.00
_cell.angle_gamma   90.00
#
_symmetry.space_group_name_H-M   'P 1'
#
loop_
_entity.id
_entity.type
_entity.pdbx_description
1 polymer ?
#
loop_
_entity_poly.entity_id
_entity_poly.type
_entity_poly.pdbx_seq_one_letter_code
_entity_poly.pdbx_strand_id
1 'polypeptide(L)'
;FPHPETGKPCAVYDSEPRSWRHLNFFQFECYVNAHIPRVDGGPGSGVNRVTVPWARPQSGFTLLMESMMLVLAQSGMTVAEAARSLGEYPQRVWTVLLHHVARAHERLELGSVRVVSVDEVCRARGQNYLTIISEPKQDGRPTRVLLAVEGRDSRTLRDFADHLRHRGLMPEQIQTICSDMSPAYIKGISEEF
;
A
#
# COMPACT_ATOMS: atom_id res chain seq x y z
N PHE A 1 -23.74 -16.08 13.44
CA PHE A 1 -22.77 -15.47 12.50
C PHE A 1 -21.38 -15.95 12.84
N PRO A 2 -20.45 -16.07 11.86
CA PRO A 2 -19.09 -16.48 12.14
C PRO A 2 -18.32 -15.36 12.81
N HIS A 3 -17.45 -15.72 13.77
CA HIS A 3 -16.49 -14.79 14.34
C HIS A 3 -15.51 -14.32 13.26
N PRO A 4 -15.19 -13.01 13.13
CA PRO A 4 -14.41 -12.49 12.03
C PRO A 4 -12.97 -13.03 11.94
N GLU A 5 -12.37 -13.44 13.06
CA GLU A 5 -11.00 -13.96 13.10
C GLU A 5 -10.95 -15.49 13.13
N THR A 6 -11.83 -16.13 13.87
CA THR A 6 -11.76 -17.58 14.09
C THR A 6 -12.68 -18.40 13.19
N GLY A 7 -13.66 -17.75 12.53
CA GLY A 7 -14.69 -18.40 11.71
C GLY A 7 -15.71 -19.24 12.49
N LYS A 8 -15.60 -19.35 13.80
CA LYS A 8 -16.52 -20.14 14.62
C LYS A 8 -17.87 -19.47 14.72
N PRO A 9 -18.97 -20.24 14.73
CA PRO A 9 -20.30 -19.71 14.98
C PRO A 9 -20.40 -19.06 16.37
N CYS A 10 -20.87 -17.81 16.41
CA CYS A 10 -21.10 -17.05 17.63
C CYS A 10 -22.50 -16.51 17.71
N ALA A 11 -22.97 -16.30 18.96
CA ALA A 11 -24.23 -15.62 19.21
C ALA A 11 -24.17 -14.16 18.81
N VAL A 12 -25.28 -13.61 18.33
CA VAL A 12 -25.37 -12.17 18.09
C VAL A 12 -25.52 -11.46 19.42
N TYR A 13 -24.65 -10.51 19.67
CA TYR A 13 -24.72 -9.63 20.83
C TYR A 13 -25.73 -8.49 20.58
N ASP A 14 -25.53 -7.76 19.50
CA ASP A 14 -26.43 -6.72 19.00
C ASP A 14 -26.16 -6.44 17.51
N SER A 15 -26.72 -5.37 16.97
CA SER A 15 -26.42 -4.87 15.62
C SER A 15 -26.32 -3.34 15.62
N GLU A 16 -25.42 -2.82 14.80
CA GLU A 16 -25.22 -1.37 14.64
C GLU A 16 -25.41 -0.92 13.18
N PRO A 17 -26.01 0.25 12.95
CA PRO A 17 -26.13 0.81 11.61
C PRO A 17 -24.75 1.26 11.11
N ARG A 18 -24.46 0.92 9.85
CA ARG A 18 -23.23 1.32 9.15
C ARG A 18 -23.55 1.79 7.75
N SER A 19 -22.74 2.72 7.26
CA SER A 19 -22.84 3.27 5.92
C SER A 19 -21.49 3.24 5.24
N TRP A 20 -21.48 2.89 3.95
CA TRP A 20 -20.28 2.91 3.11
C TRP A 20 -20.58 3.70 1.85
N ARG A 21 -19.67 4.61 1.51
CA ARG A 21 -19.71 5.32 0.24
C ARG A 21 -19.43 4.35 -0.91
N HIS A 22 -20.32 4.31 -1.88
CA HIS A 22 -20.22 3.52 -3.10
C HIS A 22 -19.94 4.41 -4.30
N LEU A 23 -19.70 3.83 -5.48
CA LEU A 23 -19.59 4.60 -6.73
C LEU A 23 -20.84 5.44 -6.96
N ASN A 24 -20.65 6.60 -7.61
CA ASN A 24 -21.77 7.43 -8.01
C ASN A 24 -22.68 6.67 -8.99
N PHE A 25 -23.95 6.92 -8.85
CA PHE A 25 -24.93 6.56 -9.87
C PHE A 25 -25.28 7.82 -10.66
N PHE A 26 -24.69 7.94 -11.86
CA PHE A 26 -24.62 9.21 -12.60
C PHE A 26 -24.01 10.32 -11.74
N GLN A 27 -24.74 11.45 -11.55
CA GLN A 27 -24.31 12.57 -10.73
C GLN A 27 -24.64 12.43 -9.24
N PHE A 28 -25.31 11.34 -8.83
CA PHE A 28 -25.74 11.15 -7.45
C PHE A 28 -24.75 10.30 -6.66
N GLU A 29 -24.48 10.72 -5.43
CA GLU A 29 -23.72 9.93 -4.48
C GLU A 29 -24.53 8.73 -4.00
N CYS A 30 -23.91 7.55 -4.00
CA CYS A 30 -24.54 6.32 -3.53
C CYS A 30 -23.90 5.86 -2.21
N TYR A 31 -24.75 5.36 -1.33
CA TYR A 31 -24.35 4.77 -0.05
C TYR A 31 -24.98 3.42 0.15
N VAL A 32 -24.19 2.44 0.59
CA VAL A 32 -24.69 1.16 1.07
C VAL A 32 -24.91 1.28 2.56
N ASN A 33 -26.15 1.15 3.00
CA ASN A 33 -26.53 1.20 4.42
C ASN A 33 -26.99 -0.19 4.88
N ALA A 34 -26.45 -0.67 6.01
CA ALA A 34 -26.84 -1.95 6.59
C ALA A 34 -26.70 -1.94 8.11
N HIS A 35 -27.50 -2.78 8.78
CA HIS A 35 -27.32 -3.12 10.18
C HIS A 35 -26.38 -4.31 10.28
N ILE A 36 -25.22 -4.11 10.88
CA ILE A 36 -24.16 -5.13 10.95
C ILE A 36 -24.19 -5.78 12.33
N PRO A 37 -24.35 -7.11 12.41
CA PRO A 37 -24.28 -7.82 13.67
C PRO A 37 -22.91 -7.69 14.33
N ARG A 38 -22.95 -7.53 15.65
CA ARG A 38 -21.79 -7.77 16.51
C ARG A 38 -21.97 -9.10 17.20
N VAL A 39 -20.93 -9.89 17.24
CA VAL A 39 -20.96 -11.25 17.81
C VAL A 39 -20.11 -11.31 19.07
N ASP A 40 -20.57 -12.07 20.04
CA ASP A 40 -19.82 -12.34 21.25
C ASP A 40 -18.87 -13.52 21.00
N GLY A 41 -17.57 -13.24 21.02
CA GLY A 41 -16.53 -14.26 20.85
C GLY A 41 -16.24 -15.09 22.10
N GLY A 42 -16.94 -14.83 23.21
CA GLY A 42 -16.72 -15.48 24.48
C GLY A 42 -15.56 -14.88 25.32
N PRO A 43 -15.21 -15.55 26.42
CA PRO A 43 -14.19 -15.05 27.34
C PRO A 43 -12.84 -14.77 26.64
N GLY A 44 -12.38 -13.52 26.73
CA GLY A 44 -11.11 -13.10 26.16
C GLY A 44 -11.15 -12.57 24.71
N SER A 45 -12.21 -12.83 23.95
CA SER A 45 -12.36 -12.35 22.54
C SER A 45 -13.20 -11.08 22.42
N GLY A 46 -14.03 -10.77 23.41
CA GLY A 46 -14.90 -9.60 23.40
C GLY A 46 -15.95 -9.62 22.29
N VAL A 47 -16.59 -8.46 22.10
CA VAL A 47 -17.61 -8.26 21.06
C VAL A 47 -16.98 -7.78 19.77
N ASN A 48 -17.16 -8.54 18.70
CA ASN A 48 -16.56 -8.27 17.40
C ASN A 48 -17.63 -8.05 16.32
N ARG A 49 -17.37 -7.12 15.40
CA ARG A 49 -18.25 -6.86 14.26
C ARG A 49 -18.04 -7.91 13.17
N VAL A 50 -19.14 -8.43 12.64
CA VAL A 50 -19.10 -9.34 11.49
C VAL A 50 -18.53 -8.62 10.27
N THR A 51 -17.67 -9.29 9.51
CA THR A 51 -17.15 -8.79 8.24
C THR A 51 -18.22 -8.80 7.17
N VAL A 52 -18.17 -7.82 6.28
CA VAL A 52 -19.09 -7.71 5.15
C VAL A 52 -18.34 -7.96 3.84
N PRO A 53 -18.98 -8.55 2.81
CA PRO A 53 -18.28 -8.89 1.58
C PRO A 53 -18.02 -7.70 0.67
N TRP A 54 -18.68 -6.57 0.89
CA TRP A 54 -18.57 -5.39 0.02
C TRP A 54 -17.61 -4.31 0.53
N ALA A 55 -17.04 -4.46 1.73
CA ALA A 55 -16.11 -3.49 2.29
C ALA A 55 -15.05 -4.18 3.15
N ARG A 56 -13.83 -3.66 3.13
CA ARG A 56 -12.80 -4.11 4.08
C ARG A 56 -13.09 -3.60 5.50
N PRO A 57 -12.58 -4.27 6.53
CA PRO A 57 -12.67 -3.80 7.90
C PRO A 57 -12.20 -2.35 8.04
N GLN A 58 -12.92 -1.56 8.84
CA GLN A 58 -12.64 -0.15 9.13
C GLN A 58 -12.68 0.82 7.93
N SER A 59 -13.01 0.36 6.73
CA SER A 59 -13.24 1.25 5.59
C SER A 59 -14.60 1.92 5.68
N GLY A 60 -14.68 3.18 5.25
CA GLY A 60 -15.92 3.88 4.96
C GLY A 60 -16.35 3.78 3.50
N PHE A 61 -15.65 2.96 2.70
CA PHE A 61 -15.90 2.77 1.27
C PHE A 61 -16.21 1.32 0.94
N THR A 62 -16.97 1.10 -0.11
CA THR A 62 -17.09 -0.22 -0.70
C THR A 62 -15.81 -0.58 -1.46
N LEU A 63 -15.54 -1.89 -1.62
CA LEU A 63 -14.40 -2.38 -2.40
C LEU A 63 -14.39 -1.83 -3.83
N LEU A 64 -15.57 -1.66 -4.43
CA LEU A 64 -15.67 -1.11 -5.78
C LEU A 64 -15.28 0.37 -5.83
N MET A 65 -15.65 1.16 -4.82
CA MET A 65 -15.21 2.55 -4.70
C MET A 65 -13.69 2.66 -4.49
N GLU A 66 -13.11 1.82 -3.64
CA GLU A 66 -11.67 1.75 -3.45
C GLU A 66 -10.93 1.33 -4.73
N SER A 67 -11.48 0.36 -5.48
CA SER A 67 -10.93 -0.05 -6.78
C SER A 67 -10.93 1.09 -7.80
N MET A 68 -11.97 1.91 -7.84
CA MET A 68 -12.02 3.08 -8.71
C MET A 68 -10.93 4.11 -8.31
N MET A 69 -10.71 4.35 -7.02
CA MET A 69 -9.63 5.24 -6.56
C MET A 69 -8.26 4.74 -7.05
N LEU A 70 -8.01 3.43 -7.01
CA LEU A 70 -6.78 2.83 -7.53
C LEU A 70 -6.66 3.00 -9.05
N VAL A 71 -7.73 2.77 -9.81
CA VAL A 71 -7.74 2.96 -11.27
C VAL A 71 -7.42 4.40 -11.65
N LEU A 72 -8.02 5.38 -10.98
CA LEU A 72 -7.74 6.80 -11.22
C LEU A 72 -6.28 7.16 -10.91
N ALA A 73 -5.74 6.67 -9.80
CA ALA A 73 -4.33 6.87 -9.47
C ALA A 73 -3.39 6.21 -10.50
N GLN A 74 -3.70 4.99 -10.95
CA GLN A 74 -2.94 4.28 -11.99
C GLN A 74 -3.01 4.96 -13.36
N SER A 75 -4.08 5.68 -13.65
CA SER A 75 -4.20 6.49 -14.89
C SER A 75 -3.40 7.80 -14.84
N GLY A 76 -2.66 8.06 -13.77
CA GLY A 76 -1.82 9.24 -13.62
C GLY A 76 -2.51 10.46 -12.99
N MET A 77 -3.75 10.32 -12.52
CA MET A 77 -4.40 11.39 -11.79
C MET A 77 -3.74 11.64 -10.44
N THR A 78 -3.59 12.91 -10.07
CA THR A 78 -3.22 13.27 -8.70
C THR A 78 -4.33 12.88 -7.72
N VAL A 79 -3.98 12.69 -6.46
CA VAL A 79 -4.97 12.38 -5.40
C VAL A 79 -6.06 13.46 -5.31
N ALA A 80 -5.71 14.72 -5.53
CA ALA A 80 -6.66 15.84 -5.51
C ALA A 80 -7.65 15.79 -6.70
N GLU A 81 -7.18 15.39 -7.89
CA GLU A 81 -8.04 15.22 -9.07
C GLU A 81 -8.96 14.00 -8.92
N ALA A 82 -8.41 12.87 -8.49
CA ALA A 82 -9.20 11.66 -8.23
C ALA A 82 -10.29 11.93 -7.17
N ALA A 83 -9.95 12.61 -6.08
CA ALA A 83 -10.91 12.98 -5.05
C ALA A 83 -12.03 13.88 -5.61
N ARG A 84 -11.68 14.89 -6.39
CA ARG A 84 -12.63 15.79 -7.04
C ARG A 84 -13.59 15.06 -7.97
N SER A 85 -13.05 14.12 -8.78
CA SER A 85 -13.83 13.31 -9.72
C SER A 85 -14.83 12.38 -9.01
N LEU A 86 -14.51 11.96 -7.79
CA LEU A 86 -15.35 11.06 -7.00
C LEU A 86 -16.28 11.80 -6.02
N GLY A 87 -16.17 13.13 -5.89
CA GLY A 87 -16.88 13.90 -4.87
C GLY A 87 -16.37 13.62 -3.44
N GLU A 88 -15.07 13.30 -3.28
CA GLU A 88 -14.46 12.93 -2.01
C GLU A 88 -13.37 13.90 -1.56
N TYR A 89 -13.01 13.81 -0.28
CA TYR A 89 -11.89 14.56 0.27
C TYR A 89 -10.57 13.87 -0.06
N PRO A 90 -9.52 14.61 -0.50
CA PRO A 90 -8.20 14.04 -0.84
C PRO A 90 -7.61 13.17 0.25
N GLN A 91 -7.79 13.55 1.51
CA GLN A 91 -7.27 12.77 2.65
C GLN A 91 -7.89 11.37 2.75
N ARG A 92 -9.17 11.21 2.41
CA ARG A 92 -9.84 9.91 2.43
C ARG A 92 -9.33 9.02 1.30
N VAL A 93 -9.16 9.58 0.09
CA VAL A 93 -8.56 8.87 -1.05
C VAL A 93 -7.12 8.45 -0.72
N TRP A 94 -6.34 9.36 -0.15
CA TRP A 94 -4.97 9.07 0.28
C TRP A 94 -4.90 7.89 1.26
N THR A 95 -5.78 7.86 2.25
CA THR A 95 -5.86 6.75 3.22
C THR A 95 -6.12 5.40 2.55
N VAL A 96 -6.99 5.37 1.53
CA VAL A 96 -7.25 4.15 0.74
C VAL A 96 -6.01 3.74 -0.05
N LEU A 97 -5.38 4.66 -0.76
CA LEU A 97 -4.17 4.39 -1.54
C LEU A 97 -3.04 3.86 -0.66
N LEU A 98 -2.77 4.50 0.48
CA LEU A 98 -1.75 4.05 1.43
C LEU A 98 -1.99 2.62 1.91
N HIS A 99 -3.25 2.27 2.24
CA HIS A 99 -3.59 0.91 2.64
C HIS A 99 -3.25 -0.11 1.55
N HIS A 100 -3.64 0.15 0.30
CA HIS A 100 -3.40 -0.79 -0.79
C HIS A 100 -1.93 -0.86 -1.20
N VAL A 101 -1.22 0.27 -1.18
CA VAL A 101 0.23 0.32 -1.45
C VAL A 101 1.00 -0.46 -0.37
N ALA A 102 0.69 -0.27 0.90
CA ALA A 102 1.33 -1.02 1.99
C ALA A 102 1.13 -2.54 1.81
N ARG A 103 -0.09 -2.97 1.52
CA ARG A 103 -0.39 -4.40 1.27
C ARG A 103 0.28 -4.96 0.02
N ALA A 104 0.39 -4.16 -1.04
CA ALA A 104 1.12 -4.57 -2.23
C ALA A 104 2.61 -4.74 -1.93
N HIS A 105 3.18 -3.82 -1.16
CA HIS A 105 4.59 -3.86 -0.75
C HIS A 105 4.89 -5.06 0.18
N GLU A 106 4.00 -5.39 1.12
CA GLU A 106 4.12 -6.59 1.96
C GLU A 106 4.20 -7.89 1.14
N ARG A 107 3.47 -7.94 0.01
CA ARG A 107 3.39 -9.10 -0.89
C ARG A 107 4.43 -9.09 -2.01
N LEU A 108 5.29 -8.08 -2.02
CA LEU A 108 6.28 -7.94 -3.08
C LEU A 108 7.29 -9.09 -3.00
N GLU A 109 7.36 -9.89 -4.05
CA GLU A 109 8.33 -10.96 -4.19
C GLU A 109 9.65 -10.41 -4.69
N LEU A 110 10.69 -10.48 -3.84
CA LEU A 110 12.02 -9.96 -4.12
C LEU A 110 13.02 -11.06 -4.52
N GLY A 111 12.68 -12.33 -4.35
CA GLY A 111 13.60 -13.47 -4.58
C GLY A 111 14.12 -13.59 -6.02
N SER A 112 13.37 -13.08 -7.00
CA SER A 112 13.78 -13.10 -8.42
C SER A 112 14.51 -11.82 -8.86
N VAL A 113 14.62 -10.81 -8.01
CA VAL A 113 15.25 -9.53 -8.36
C VAL A 113 16.77 -9.71 -8.50
N ARG A 114 17.32 -9.32 -9.65
CA ARG A 114 18.74 -9.38 -9.96
C ARG A 114 19.31 -8.05 -10.43
N VAL A 115 18.44 -7.17 -10.92
CA VAL A 115 18.80 -5.86 -11.47
C VAL A 115 17.96 -4.81 -10.77
N VAL A 116 18.61 -3.78 -10.26
CA VAL A 116 17.94 -2.64 -9.64
C VAL A 116 18.42 -1.33 -10.23
N SER A 117 17.53 -0.35 -10.23
CA SER A 117 17.84 1.05 -10.56
C SER A 117 17.66 1.89 -9.31
N VAL A 118 18.61 2.76 -9.06
CA VAL A 118 18.62 3.72 -7.94
C VAL A 118 18.56 5.11 -8.50
N ASP A 119 17.56 5.89 -8.09
CA ASP A 119 17.33 7.26 -8.57
C ASP A 119 16.88 8.16 -7.42
N GLU A 120 17.03 9.47 -7.58
CA GLU A 120 16.65 10.47 -6.59
C GLU A 120 15.44 11.28 -7.04
N VAL A 121 14.52 11.47 -6.12
CA VAL A 121 13.37 12.37 -6.30
C VAL A 121 13.39 13.45 -5.24
N CYS A 122 13.33 14.71 -5.67
CA CYS A 122 13.17 15.83 -4.75
C CYS A 122 11.75 15.87 -4.22
N ARG A 123 11.55 15.59 -2.93
CA ARG A 123 10.23 15.57 -2.27
C ARG A 123 9.68 16.95 -1.97
N ALA A 124 10.56 17.90 -1.60
CA ALA A 124 10.17 19.26 -1.22
C ALA A 124 11.34 20.23 -1.35
N ARG A 125 11.03 21.54 -1.35
CA ARG A 125 12.06 22.57 -1.28
C ARG A 125 12.94 22.39 -0.04
N GLY A 126 14.26 22.64 -0.16
CA GLY A 126 15.18 22.55 0.98
C GLY A 126 15.93 21.22 1.08
N GLN A 127 16.26 20.58 -0.05
CA GLN A 127 17.10 19.37 -0.13
C GLN A 127 16.49 18.11 0.53
N ASN A 128 15.16 18.01 0.56
CA ASN A 128 14.48 16.80 0.99
C ASN A 128 14.41 15.81 -0.17
N TYR A 129 15.30 14.82 -0.20
CA TYR A 129 15.35 13.80 -1.24
C TYR A 129 14.80 12.48 -0.75
N LEU A 130 14.25 11.72 -1.70
CA LEU A 130 13.94 10.31 -1.55
C LEU A 130 14.81 9.55 -2.55
N THR A 131 15.50 8.54 -2.09
CA THR A 131 16.13 7.54 -2.94
C THR A 131 15.07 6.49 -3.27
N ILE A 132 14.81 6.29 -4.54
CA ILE A 132 13.88 5.28 -5.06
C ILE A 132 14.68 4.13 -5.63
N ILE A 133 14.47 2.94 -5.08
CA ILE A 133 15.08 1.71 -5.56
C ILE A 133 14.00 0.92 -6.27
N SER A 134 14.23 0.63 -7.54
CA SER A 134 13.24 -0.03 -8.39
C SER A 134 13.86 -1.17 -9.20
N GLU A 135 13.07 -2.17 -9.51
CA GLU A 135 13.39 -3.15 -10.55
C GLU A 135 12.94 -2.55 -11.88
N PRO A 136 13.86 -2.35 -12.84
CA PRO A 136 13.50 -1.81 -14.14
C PRO A 136 12.60 -2.77 -14.92
N LYS A 137 11.90 -2.25 -15.91
CA LYS A 137 11.05 -3.05 -16.79
C LYS A 137 11.88 -4.15 -17.47
N GLN A 138 11.47 -5.40 -17.32
CA GLN A 138 12.08 -6.57 -17.97
C GLN A 138 11.00 -7.51 -18.51
N ASP A 139 11.21 -8.06 -19.69
CA ASP A 139 10.40 -9.15 -20.28
C ASP A 139 8.89 -8.96 -20.17
N GLY A 140 8.40 -7.74 -20.45
CA GLY A 140 6.98 -7.41 -20.38
C GLY A 140 6.45 -7.12 -18.97
N ARG A 141 7.25 -7.27 -17.91
CA ARG A 141 6.89 -6.84 -16.55
C ARG A 141 7.10 -5.33 -16.40
N PRO A 142 6.17 -4.60 -15.79
CA PRO A 142 6.34 -3.16 -15.53
C PRO A 142 7.47 -2.92 -14.52
N THR A 143 8.00 -1.70 -14.52
CA THR A 143 8.90 -1.23 -13.43
C THR A 143 8.20 -1.38 -12.08
N ARG A 144 8.91 -1.91 -11.09
CA ARG A 144 8.41 -2.08 -9.72
C ARG A 144 9.28 -1.28 -8.75
N VAL A 145 8.67 -0.45 -7.92
CA VAL A 145 9.37 0.19 -6.79
C VAL A 145 9.55 -0.87 -5.71
N LEU A 146 10.80 -1.11 -5.31
CA LEU A 146 11.17 -2.08 -4.29
C LEU A 146 11.27 -1.44 -2.91
N LEU A 147 11.82 -0.21 -2.86
CA LEU A 147 11.96 0.57 -1.63
C LEU A 147 12.03 2.06 -1.97
N ALA A 148 11.53 2.90 -1.08
CA ALA A 148 11.72 4.34 -1.08
C ALA A 148 12.25 4.76 0.29
N VAL A 149 13.40 5.42 0.34
CA VAL A 149 14.11 5.78 1.56
C VAL A 149 14.39 7.28 1.58
N GLU A 150 14.24 7.92 2.72
CA GLU A 150 14.61 9.33 2.88
C GLU A 150 16.13 9.51 2.83
N GLY A 151 16.58 10.51 2.07
CA GLY A 151 17.99 10.83 1.90
C GLY A 151 18.52 10.55 0.49
N ARG A 152 19.83 10.78 0.32
CA ARG A 152 20.59 10.58 -0.92
C ARG A 152 22.04 10.20 -0.65
N ASP A 153 22.30 9.56 0.46
CA ASP A 153 23.64 9.17 0.89
C ASP A 153 23.82 7.63 0.87
N SER A 154 25.02 7.16 1.17
CA SER A 154 25.32 5.72 1.16
C SER A 154 24.46 4.90 2.13
N ARG A 155 23.85 5.53 3.14
CA ARG A 155 22.95 4.84 4.08
C ARG A 155 21.70 4.32 3.42
N THR A 156 21.21 4.99 2.36
CA THR A 156 20.03 4.53 1.64
C THR A 156 20.24 3.16 0.98
N LEU A 157 21.47 2.86 0.55
CA LEU A 157 21.87 1.55 0.02
C LEU A 157 21.97 0.49 1.13
N ARG A 158 22.45 0.88 2.31
CA ARG A 158 22.45 0.02 3.51
C ARG A 158 21.01 -0.32 3.93
N ASP A 159 20.12 0.65 3.97
CA ASP A 159 18.72 0.43 4.30
C ASP A 159 18.06 -0.56 3.33
N PHE A 160 18.45 -0.52 2.04
CA PHE A 160 17.98 -1.50 1.07
C PHE A 160 18.58 -2.90 1.30
N ALA A 161 19.87 -2.99 1.57
CA ALA A 161 20.51 -4.26 1.91
C ALA A 161 19.87 -4.89 3.16
N ASP A 162 19.61 -4.07 4.18
CA ASP A 162 18.92 -4.51 5.40
C ASP A 162 17.47 -4.92 5.12
N HIS A 163 16.77 -4.19 4.25
CA HIS A 163 15.43 -4.59 3.81
C HIS A 163 15.44 -5.97 3.12
N LEU A 164 16.41 -6.26 2.27
CA LEU A 164 16.58 -7.59 1.66
C LEU A 164 16.82 -8.65 2.75
N ARG A 165 17.76 -8.41 3.67
CA ARG A 165 18.09 -9.33 4.78
C ARG A 165 16.87 -9.63 5.66
N HIS A 166 16.06 -8.62 6.02
CA HIS A 166 14.81 -8.81 6.78
C HIS A 166 13.76 -9.65 6.03
N ARG A 167 13.84 -9.70 4.70
CA ARG A 167 12.99 -10.54 3.85
C ARG A 167 13.60 -11.93 3.61
N GLY A 168 14.69 -12.28 4.29
CA GLY A 168 15.39 -13.56 4.16
C GLY A 168 16.20 -13.69 2.86
N LEU A 169 16.61 -12.56 2.28
CA LEU A 169 17.34 -12.51 1.02
C LEU A 169 18.74 -11.95 1.26
N MET A 170 19.68 -12.36 0.40
CA MET A 170 21.06 -11.88 0.49
C MET A 170 21.27 -10.73 -0.50
N PRO A 171 21.91 -9.60 -0.08
CA PRO A 171 22.19 -8.49 -0.99
C PRO A 171 22.98 -8.91 -2.24
N GLU A 172 23.85 -9.91 -2.13
CA GLU A 172 24.69 -10.46 -3.20
C GLU A 172 23.87 -11.14 -4.33
N GLN A 173 22.58 -11.37 -4.13
CA GLN A 173 21.70 -11.82 -5.23
C GLN A 173 21.51 -10.73 -6.29
N ILE A 174 21.70 -9.45 -5.95
CA ILE A 174 21.63 -8.34 -6.89
C ILE A 174 22.90 -8.34 -7.74
N GLN A 175 22.75 -8.58 -9.03
CA GLN A 175 23.87 -8.73 -9.97
C GLN A 175 24.24 -7.41 -10.64
N THR A 176 23.27 -6.50 -10.75
CA THR A 176 23.47 -5.22 -11.44
C THR A 176 22.71 -4.11 -10.70
N ILE A 177 23.41 -3.04 -10.43
CA ILE A 177 22.83 -1.80 -9.88
C ILE A 177 23.13 -0.67 -10.85
N CYS A 178 22.06 -0.07 -11.38
CA CYS A 178 22.12 1.13 -12.23
C CYS A 178 21.85 2.36 -11.36
N SER A 179 22.77 3.27 -11.26
CA SER A 179 22.61 4.54 -10.55
C SER A 179 23.28 5.67 -11.31
N ASP A 180 23.01 6.91 -10.92
CA ASP A 180 23.89 8.00 -11.30
C ASP A 180 25.31 7.79 -10.72
N MET A 181 26.28 8.54 -11.20
CA MET A 181 27.67 8.43 -10.75
C MET A 181 27.94 9.17 -9.43
N SER A 182 26.95 9.28 -8.56
CA SER A 182 27.12 9.89 -7.24
C SER A 182 28.15 9.12 -6.41
N PRO A 183 29.17 9.77 -5.86
CA PRO A 183 30.17 9.12 -4.98
C PRO A 183 29.51 8.41 -3.78
N ALA A 184 28.40 8.93 -3.29
CA ALA A 184 27.66 8.34 -2.18
C ALA A 184 27.08 6.97 -2.55
N TYR A 185 26.49 6.84 -3.75
CA TYR A 185 25.94 5.56 -4.22
C TYR A 185 27.04 4.58 -4.57
N ILE A 186 28.11 5.01 -5.26
CA ILE A 186 29.27 4.15 -5.55
C ILE A 186 29.81 3.54 -4.24
N LYS A 187 29.98 4.38 -3.19
CA LYS A 187 30.40 3.91 -1.87
C LYS A 187 29.42 2.89 -1.27
N GLY A 188 28.12 3.21 -1.23
CA GLY A 188 27.11 2.33 -0.66
C GLY A 188 26.99 0.99 -1.40
N ILE A 189 27.11 0.99 -2.73
CA ILE A 189 27.14 -0.23 -3.54
C ILE A 189 28.35 -1.09 -3.18
N SER A 190 29.55 -0.51 -3.10
CA SER A 190 30.76 -1.27 -2.81
C SER A 190 30.83 -1.81 -1.37
N GLU A 191 30.08 -1.23 -0.44
CA GLU A 191 30.06 -1.64 0.97
C GLU A 191 29.01 -2.71 1.26
N GLU A 192 27.89 -2.75 0.52
CA GLU A 192 26.71 -3.56 0.88
C GLU A 192 26.37 -4.66 -0.15
N PHE A 193 26.90 -4.56 -1.38
CA PHE A 193 26.62 -5.46 -2.52
C PHE A 193 27.89 -5.95 -3.21
#